data_7138bc0c5eedc12181745ec452e05c78
#
_entry.id   7138bc0c5eedc12181745ec452e05c78
#
_cell.length_a   1.000
_cell.length_b   1.000
_cell.length_c   1.000
_cell.angle_alpha   90.00
_cell.angle_beta   90.00
_cell.angle_gamma   90.00
#
_symmetry.space_group_name_H-M   'P 1'
#
loop_
_entity.id
_entity.type
_entity.pdbx_description
1 polymer ?
#
loop_
_entity_poly.entity_id
_entity_poly.type
_entity_poly.pdbx_seq_one_letter_code
_entity_poly.pdbx_strand_id
1 'polypeptide(L)'
;VGIVGANGTGKTTLLRAIAGELAPTGGRLTVGQNTKIAYFDQERSGLDLDKSIFDNIGDQGRFEVAGQVLDTRSYLERFLFDGHEQRKAVGALSGGERARVALAKVLRTATNLVLLDEPTNDLDVATLGALEEMLLDFHGAALVVTHDRWFLDRVATSILVFEGDGRVVRYPGNYETYRRLAAAAQKASAENAPPRAAPSLDKKSAAPKPIKPKGLSYAERLELEKLPDRIEAEERRVRALELRISDPEFYRSEPAEVQHTLAELEGARAESTALLARWEALETRSAGQ
;
A
#
# COMPACT_ATOMS: atom_id res chain seq x y z
N VAL A 1 -8.33 -7.80 3.36
CA VAL A 1 -7.78 -7.20 4.60
C VAL A 1 -6.65 -6.28 4.22
N GLY A 2 -6.76 -4.99 4.56
CA GLY A 2 -5.66 -4.02 4.43
C GLY A 2 -4.71 -4.10 5.63
N ILE A 3 -3.42 -3.92 5.40
CA ILE A 3 -2.40 -3.89 6.45
C ILE A 3 -1.68 -2.55 6.38
N VAL A 4 -1.74 -1.77 7.44
CA VAL A 4 -1.16 -0.43 7.52
C VAL A 4 -0.27 -0.28 8.77
N GLY A 5 0.66 0.66 8.73
CA GLY A 5 1.57 0.97 9.82
C GLY A 5 2.87 1.55 9.30
N ALA A 6 3.68 2.14 10.17
CA ALA A 6 4.96 2.75 9.82
C ALA A 6 5.93 1.74 9.18
N ASN A 7 6.94 2.24 8.45
CA ASN A 7 7.97 1.38 7.88
C ASN A 7 8.77 0.70 9.00
N GLY A 8 9.16 -0.56 8.77
CA GLY A 8 9.90 -1.35 9.77
C GLY A 8 9.04 -1.97 10.89
N THR A 9 7.72 -1.79 10.92
CA THR A 9 6.85 -2.38 11.95
C THR A 9 6.57 -3.87 11.76
N GLY A 10 7.07 -4.48 10.68
CA GLY A 10 6.97 -5.93 10.44
C GLY A 10 5.86 -6.38 9.49
N LYS A 11 5.26 -5.47 8.71
CA LYS A 11 4.20 -5.78 7.73
C LYS A 11 4.64 -6.85 6.71
N THR A 12 5.72 -6.59 5.98
CA THR A 12 6.35 -7.54 5.04
C THR A 12 6.79 -8.84 5.74
N THR A 13 7.32 -8.74 6.96
CA THR A 13 7.72 -9.91 7.76
C THR A 13 6.53 -10.82 8.04
N LEU A 14 5.36 -10.25 8.35
CA LEU A 14 4.12 -11.02 8.52
C LEU A 14 3.74 -11.74 7.23
N LEU A 15 3.75 -11.04 6.07
CA LEU A 15 3.40 -11.66 4.79
C LEU A 15 4.37 -12.81 4.44
N ARG A 16 5.68 -12.61 4.62
CA ARG A 16 6.70 -13.66 4.40
C ARG A 16 6.55 -14.85 5.34
N ALA A 17 6.17 -14.61 6.60
CA ALA A 17 5.89 -15.69 7.52
C ALA A 17 4.65 -16.50 7.08
N ILE A 18 3.58 -15.84 6.63
CA ILE A 18 2.37 -16.50 6.11
C ILE A 18 2.68 -17.27 4.82
N ALA A 19 3.53 -16.71 3.94
CA ALA A 19 3.99 -17.36 2.71
C ALA A 19 4.89 -18.59 2.99
N GLY A 20 5.36 -18.77 4.24
CA GLY A 20 6.26 -19.86 4.64
C GLY A 20 7.73 -19.60 4.34
N GLU A 21 8.10 -18.36 3.96
CA GLU A 21 9.49 -17.96 3.70
C GLU A 21 10.27 -17.68 4.99
N LEU A 22 9.58 -17.32 6.06
CA LEU A 22 10.16 -17.03 7.36
C LEU A 22 9.49 -17.86 8.46
N ALA A 23 10.29 -18.48 9.32
CA ALA A 23 9.78 -19.13 10.52
C ALA A 23 9.49 -18.07 11.59
N PRO A 24 8.35 -18.16 12.32
CA PRO A 24 8.08 -17.28 13.44
C PRO A 24 9.11 -17.50 14.55
N THR A 25 9.61 -16.42 15.15
CA THR A 25 10.55 -16.48 16.30
C THR A 25 9.88 -16.92 17.59
N GLY A 26 8.56 -16.88 17.64
CA GLY A 26 7.74 -17.34 18.76
C GLY A 26 6.29 -17.54 18.34
N GLY A 27 5.53 -18.24 19.18
CA GLY A 27 4.14 -18.56 18.87
C GLY A 27 3.99 -19.68 17.83
N ARG A 28 2.81 -19.78 17.23
CA ARG A 28 2.48 -20.80 16.23
C ARG A 28 1.65 -20.20 15.10
N LEU A 29 2.11 -20.38 13.86
CA LEU A 29 1.35 -20.10 12.65
C LEU A 29 0.81 -21.42 12.09
N THR A 30 -0.50 -21.50 11.87
CA THR A 30 -1.13 -22.68 11.27
C THR A 30 -1.84 -22.27 9.99
N VAL A 31 -1.38 -22.83 8.89
CA VAL A 31 -2.01 -22.66 7.55
C VAL A 31 -2.89 -23.87 7.30
N GLY A 32 -4.13 -23.66 6.86
CA GLY A 32 -5.06 -24.72 6.54
C GLY A 32 -4.57 -25.58 5.37
N GLN A 33 -4.86 -26.89 5.39
CA GLN A 33 -4.37 -27.83 4.37
C GLN A 33 -4.82 -27.48 2.94
N ASN A 34 -5.98 -26.85 2.78
CA ASN A 34 -6.53 -26.44 1.49
C ASN A 34 -6.16 -25.00 1.10
N THR A 35 -5.32 -24.32 1.89
CA THR A 35 -4.91 -22.95 1.60
C THR A 35 -3.84 -22.96 0.50
N LYS A 36 -4.17 -22.35 -0.62
CA LYS A 36 -3.24 -22.13 -1.74
C LYS A 36 -2.86 -20.67 -1.73
N ILE A 37 -1.61 -20.38 -1.40
CA ILE A 37 -1.10 -19.02 -1.24
C ILE A 37 -0.43 -18.58 -2.53
N ALA A 38 -0.75 -17.35 -2.98
CA ALA A 38 0.05 -16.60 -3.94
C ALA A 38 0.62 -15.38 -3.24
N TYR A 39 1.91 -15.12 -3.39
CA TYR A 39 2.59 -13.99 -2.82
C TYR A 39 3.19 -13.11 -3.92
N PHE A 40 2.78 -11.86 -3.94
CA PHE A 40 3.36 -10.82 -4.77
C PHE A 40 4.33 -10.00 -3.94
N ASP A 41 5.60 -10.05 -4.31
CA ASP A 41 6.69 -9.22 -3.82
C ASP A 41 7.25 -8.46 -5.01
N GLN A 42 7.26 -7.13 -4.95
CA GLN A 42 7.70 -6.27 -6.05
C GLN A 42 9.15 -6.57 -6.47
N GLU A 43 10.03 -6.96 -5.54
CA GLU A 43 11.43 -7.28 -5.82
C GLU A 43 11.62 -8.68 -6.45
N ARG A 44 10.63 -9.58 -6.30
CA ARG A 44 10.73 -10.99 -6.69
C ARG A 44 9.65 -11.44 -7.65
N SER A 45 9.46 -10.70 -8.73
CA SER A 45 8.41 -10.98 -9.71
C SER A 45 8.48 -12.37 -10.37
N GLY A 46 9.63 -13.04 -10.31
CA GLY A 46 9.86 -14.37 -10.93
C GLY A 46 9.62 -14.35 -12.45
N LEU A 47 9.78 -13.19 -13.09
CA LEU A 47 9.60 -13.01 -14.51
C LEU A 47 10.87 -13.40 -15.27
N ASP A 48 10.68 -14.08 -16.38
CA ASP A 48 11.72 -14.37 -17.38
C ASP A 48 11.78 -13.18 -18.36
N LEU A 49 12.86 -12.41 -18.31
CA LEU A 49 12.99 -11.18 -19.09
C LEU A 49 13.13 -11.44 -20.61
N ASP A 50 13.59 -12.62 -20.99
CA ASP A 50 13.79 -12.99 -22.39
C ASP A 50 12.49 -13.50 -23.05
N LYS A 51 11.50 -13.91 -22.26
CA LYS A 51 10.21 -14.37 -22.73
C LYS A 51 9.22 -13.23 -22.95
N SER A 52 8.24 -13.50 -23.82
CA SER A 52 7.12 -12.59 -24.02
C SER A 52 6.25 -12.48 -22.76
N ILE A 53 5.40 -11.45 -22.68
CA ILE A 53 4.38 -11.34 -21.64
C ILE A 53 3.51 -12.60 -21.64
N PHE A 54 3.03 -13.01 -22.82
CA PHE A 54 2.19 -14.19 -22.98
C PHE A 54 2.88 -15.46 -22.46
N ASP A 55 4.14 -15.70 -22.81
CA ASP A 55 4.90 -16.88 -22.38
C ASP A 55 5.20 -16.88 -20.88
N ASN A 56 5.38 -15.70 -20.26
CA ASN A 56 5.56 -15.57 -18.82
C ASN A 56 4.31 -15.95 -18.03
N ILE A 57 3.15 -15.66 -18.58
CA ILE A 57 1.87 -16.10 -18.03
C ILE A 57 1.64 -17.58 -18.37
N GLY A 58 2.03 -18.02 -19.56
CA GLY A 58 1.94 -19.39 -20.07
C GLY A 58 0.57 -19.69 -20.69
N ASP A 59 0.61 -20.49 -21.74
CA ASP A 59 -0.60 -20.97 -22.39
C ASP A 59 -1.08 -22.27 -21.71
N GLN A 60 -2.12 -22.19 -20.91
CA GLN A 60 -2.77 -23.34 -20.28
C GLN A 60 -4.20 -23.54 -20.82
N GLY A 61 -4.50 -22.96 -21.98
CA GLY A 61 -5.84 -22.97 -22.55
C GLY A 61 -6.79 -22.04 -21.78
N ARG A 62 -7.92 -22.58 -21.33
CA ARG A 62 -8.90 -21.84 -20.51
C ARG A 62 -8.67 -22.12 -19.04
N PHE A 63 -8.69 -21.09 -18.21
CA PHE A 63 -8.57 -21.19 -16.77
C PHE A 63 -9.58 -20.27 -16.08
N GLU A 64 -9.90 -20.57 -14.85
CA GLU A 64 -10.85 -19.81 -14.05
C GLU A 64 -10.13 -18.76 -13.20
N VAL A 65 -10.56 -17.50 -13.36
CA VAL A 65 -10.14 -16.38 -12.51
C VAL A 65 -11.37 -15.62 -12.07
N ALA A 66 -11.53 -15.40 -10.78
CA ALA A 66 -12.66 -14.69 -10.20
C ALA A 66 -14.04 -15.23 -10.68
N GLY A 67 -14.17 -16.56 -10.79
CA GLY A 67 -15.42 -17.21 -11.25
C GLY A 67 -15.68 -17.13 -12.76
N GLN A 68 -14.75 -16.58 -13.55
CA GLN A 68 -14.87 -16.48 -15.01
C GLN A 68 -13.83 -17.34 -15.69
N VAL A 69 -14.28 -18.07 -16.71
CA VAL A 69 -13.40 -18.90 -17.55
C VAL A 69 -12.83 -18.04 -18.67
N LEU A 70 -11.54 -17.77 -18.62
CA LEU A 70 -10.82 -16.92 -19.58
C LEU A 70 -9.70 -17.73 -20.27
N ASP A 71 -9.35 -17.33 -21.48
CA ASP A 71 -8.08 -17.70 -22.09
C ASP A 71 -6.99 -16.67 -21.71
N THR A 72 -5.72 -17.03 -21.93
CA THR A 72 -4.58 -16.19 -21.53
C THR A 72 -4.61 -14.81 -22.19
N ARG A 73 -5.10 -14.67 -23.41
CA ARG A 73 -5.13 -13.39 -24.12
C ARG A 73 -6.16 -12.45 -23.51
N SER A 74 -7.40 -12.92 -23.36
CA SER A 74 -8.49 -12.16 -22.72
C SER A 74 -8.15 -11.81 -21.27
N TYR A 75 -7.41 -12.67 -20.57
CA TYR A 75 -6.91 -12.38 -19.25
C TYR A 75 -5.90 -11.24 -19.25
N LEU A 76 -4.93 -11.25 -20.17
CA LEU A 76 -3.91 -10.19 -20.27
C LEU A 76 -4.51 -8.84 -20.70
N GLU A 77 -5.59 -8.83 -21.49
CA GLU A 77 -6.32 -7.62 -21.84
C GLU A 77 -6.89 -6.91 -20.60
N ARG A 78 -7.28 -7.64 -19.56
CA ARG A 78 -7.69 -7.04 -18.28
C ARG A 78 -6.55 -6.30 -17.55
N PHE A 79 -5.31 -6.71 -17.82
CA PHE A 79 -4.11 -5.99 -17.36
C PHE A 79 -3.63 -4.96 -18.36
N LEU A 80 -4.48 -4.55 -19.31
CA LEU A 80 -4.21 -3.52 -20.31
C LEU A 80 -3.05 -3.88 -21.26
N PHE A 81 -2.85 -5.17 -21.53
CA PHE A 81 -1.95 -5.63 -22.58
C PHE A 81 -2.75 -6.09 -23.79
N ASP A 82 -2.71 -5.31 -24.86
CA ASP A 82 -3.32 -5.67 -26.12
C ASP A 82 -2.61 -6.86 -26.81
N GLY A 83 -3.22 -7.42 -27.83
CA GLY A 83 -2.68 -8.60 -28.53
C GLY A 83 -1.30 -8.38 -29.17
N HIS A 84 -0.90 -7.14 -29.46
CA HIS A 84 0.43 -6.80 -29.93
C HIS A 84 1.43 -6.72 -28.76
N GLU A 85 1.04 -6.08 -27.69
CA GLU A 85 1.87 -5.93 -26.49
C GLU A 85 2.20 -7.25 -25.82
N GLN A 86 1.26 -8.19 -25.81
CA GLN A 86 1.43 -9.54 -25.26
C GLN A 86 2.63 -10.31 -25.83
N ARG A 87 3.09 -9.91 -27.03
CA ARG A 87 4.26 -10.52 -27.71
C ARG A 87 5.58 -9.85 -27.36
N LYS A 88 5.57 -8.69 -26.69
CA LYS A 88 6.78 -8.01 -26.28
C LYS A 88 7.54 -8.84 -25.25
N ALA A 89 8.86 -8.87 -25.34
CA ALA A 89 9.72 -9.45 -24.32
C ALA A 89 9.60 -8.63 -23.02
N VAL A 90 9.51 -9.30 -21.87
CA VAL A 90 9.36 -8.62 -20.57
C VAL A 90 10.55 -7.71 -20.25
N GLY A 91 11.74 -8.04 -20.73
CA GLY A 91 12.93 -7.19 -20.59
C GLY A 91 12.82 -5.81 -21.26
N ALA A 92 11.97 -5.67 -22.29
CA ALA A 92 11.74 -4.41 -22.99
C ALA A 92 10.68 -3.50 -22.33
N LEU A 93 10.02 -3.97 -21.27
CA LEU A 93 8.95 -3.27 -20.59
C LEU A 93 9.50 -2.23 -19.59
N SER A 94 8.71 -1.18 -19.33
CA SER A 94 8.93 -0.26 -18.21
C SER A 94 8.78 -0.99 -16.86
N GLY A 95 9.20 -0.33 -15.77
CA GLY A 95 9.03 -0.86 -14.41
C GLY A 95 7.57 -1.17 -14.08
N GLY A 96 6.66 -0.23 -14.36
CA GLY A 96 5.22 -0.40 -14.12
C GLY A 96 4.59 -1.49 -14.98
N GLU A 97 4.97 -1.62 -16.26
CA GLU A 97 4.51 -2.71 -17.11
C GLU A 97 4.99 -4.08 -16.59
N ARG A 98 6.23 -4.17 -16.11
CA ARG A 98 6.74 -5.40 -15.47
C ARG A 98 5.99 -5.76 -14.21
N ALA A 99 5.69 -4.76 -13.36
CA ALA A 99 4.87 -4.97 -12.17
C ALA A 99 3.48 -5.51 -12.52
N ARG A 100 2.85 -5.00 -13.60
CA ARG A 100 1.58 -5.52 -14.14
C ARG A 100 1.66 -6.99 -14.55
N VAL A 101 2.72 -7.35 -15.28
CA VAL A 101 2.91 -8.77 -15.70
C VAL A 101 3.12 -9.67 -14.49
N ALA A 102 3.90 -9.24 -13.51
CA ALA A 102 4.13 -9.99 -12.28
C ALA A 102 2.84 -10.19 -11.50
N LEU A 103 2.02 -9.15 -11.39
CA LEU A 103 0.73 -9.18 -10.74
C LEU A 103 -0.23 -10.14 -11.48
N ALA A 104 -0.31 -10.05 -12.82
CA ALA A 104 -1.08 -10.97 -13.64
C ALA A 104 -0.64 -12.42 -13.42
N LYS A 105 0.66 -12.68 -13.33
CA LYS A 105 1.21 -14.02 -13.09
C LYS A 105 0.79 -14.58 -11.73
N VAL A 106 0.84 -13.76 -10.68
CA VAL A 106 0.44 -14.15 -9.32
C VAL A 106 -1.06 -14.41 -9.23
N LEU A 107 -1.89 -13.50 -9.75
CA LEU A 107 -3.35 -13.60 -9.66
C LEU A 107 -3.96 -14.67 -10.57
N ARG A 108 -3.24 -15.10 -11.62
CA ARG A 108 -3.66 -16.22 -12.46
C ARG A 108 -3.66 -17.56 -11.72
N THR A 109 -2.78 -17.71 -10.75
CA THR A 109 -2.65 -18.99 -10.03
C THR A 109 -3.96 -19.30 -9.31
N ALA A 110 -4.45 -20.53 -9.41
CA ALA A 110 -5.68 -20.96 -8.71
C ALA A 110 -5.43 -20.98 -7.19
N THR A 111 -5.53 -19.81 -6.58
CA THR A 111 -5.27 -19.55 -5.15
C THR A 111 -6.54 -19.12 -4.45
N ASN A 112 -6.57 -19.34 -3.14
CA ASN A 112 -7.64 -18.83 -2.28
C ASN A 112 -7.14 -17.88 -1.20
N LEU A 113 -5.82 -17.61 -1.18
CA LEU A 113 -5.19 -16.60 -0.35
C LEU A 113 -4.12 -15.85 -1.18
N VAL A 114 -4.33 -14.56 -1.38
CA VAL A 114 -3.39 -13.68 -2.07
C VAL A 114 -2.75 -12.74 -1.05
N LEU A 115 -1.43 -12.69 -1.07
CA LEU A 115 -0.62 -11.77 -0.27
C LEU A 115 0.01 -10.76 -1.22
N LEU A 116 -0.27 -9.49 -1.03
CA LEU A 116 0.23 -8.39 -1.87
C LEU A 116 1.04 -7.43 -1.00
N ASP A 117 2.33 -7.29 -1.30
CA ASP A 117 3.24 -6.37 -0.61
C ASP A 117 3.53 -5.18 -1.52
N GLU A 118 2.98 -4.01 -1.16
CA GLU A 118 3.05 -2.74 -1.89
C GLU A 118 2.71 -2.87 -3.40
N PRO A 119 1.58 -3.52 -3.76
CA PRO A 119 1.24 -3.77 -5.16
C PRO A 119 0.87 -2.49 -5.92
N THR A 120 0.61 -1.40 -5.21
CA THR A 120 0.20 -0.10 -5.78
C THR A 120 1.38 0.76 -6.20
N ASN A 121 2.61 0.43 -5.75
CA ASN A 121 3.80 1.16 -6.15
C ASN A 121 4.06 0.99 -7.66
N ASP A 122 4.45 2.06 -8.32
CA ASP A 122 4.79 2.10 -9.75
C ASP A 122 3.64 1.74 -10.73
N LEU A 123 2.38 1.60 -10.23
CA LEU A 123 1.22 1.37 -11.08
C LEU A 123 0.56 2.69 -11.47
N ASP A 124 0.13 2.77 -12.73
CA ASP A 124 -0.73 3.86 -13.20
C ASP A 124 -2.19 3.67 -12.74
N VAL A 125 -2.99 4.73 -12.85
CA VAL A 125 -4.40 4.76 -12.39
C VAL A 125 -5.25 3.67 -13.06
N ALA A 126 -5.02 3.42 -14.35
CA ALA A 126 -5.79 2.42 -15.10
C ALA A 126 -5.48 1.00 -14.60
N THR A 127 -4.20 0.73 -14.31
CA THR A 127 -3.75 -0.55 -13.73
C THR A 127 -4.27 -0.74 -12.29
N LEU A 128 -4.25 0.33 -11.49
CA LEU A 128 -4.85 0.30 -10.15
C LEU A 128 -6.34 -0.05 -10.20
N GLY A 129 -7.08 0.56 -11.15
CA GLY A 129 -8.49 0.23 -11.36
C GLY A 129 -8.70 -1.24 -11.72
N ALA A 130 -7.89 -1.80 -12.63
CA ALA A 130 -7.96 -3.21 -13.00
C ALA A 130 -7.63 -4.13 -11.80
N LEU A 131 -6.64 -3.79 -10.98
CA LEU A 131 -6.31 -4.53 -9.75
C LEU A 131 -7.46 -4.48 -8.74
N GLU A 132 -8.08 -3.31 -8.54
CA GLU A 132 -9.24 -3.15 -7.66
C GLU A 132 -10.39 -4.07 -8.10
N GLU A 133 -10.77 -4.04 -9.38
CA GLU A 133 -11.84 -4.88 -9.92
C GLU A 133 -11.54 -6.38 -9.71
N MET A 134 -10.32 -6.81 -10.00
CA MET A 134 -9.93 -8.20 -9.82
C MET A 134 -9.97 -8.64 -8.36
N LEU A 135 -9.60 -7.79 -7.42
CA LEU A 135 -9.65 -8.12 -5.99
C LEU A 135 -11.09 -8.10 -5.45
N LEU A 136 -11.96 -7.25 -5.98
CA LEU A 136 -13.39 -7.25 -5.63
C LEU A 136 -14.09 -8.53 -6.12
N ASP A 137 -13.71 -9.03 -7.30
CA ASP A 137 -14.23 -10.27 -7.85
C ASP A 137 -13.56 -11.53 -7.28
N PHE A 138 -12.49 -11.38 -6.51
CA PHE A 138 -11.72 -12.50 -5.99
C PHE A 138 -12.48 -13.28 -4.91
N HIS A 139 -12.80 -14.55 -5.17
CA HIS A 139 -13.54 -15.44 -4.26
C HIS A 139 -12.65 -16.09 -3.18
N GLY A 140 -11.67 -15.37 -2.70
CA GLY A 140 -10.74 -15.82 -1.67
C GLY A 140 -10.48 -14.75 -0.63
N ALA A 141 -9.39 -14.91 0.11
CA ALA A 141 -8.89 -13.93 1.03
C ALA A 141 -7.70 -13.19 0.41
N ALA A 142 -7.67 -11.87 0.54
CA ALA A 142 -6.54 -11.04 0.17
C ALA A 142 -6.01 -10.28 1.40
N LEU A 143 -4.68 -10.32 1.59
CA LEU A 143 -3.96 -9.48 2.53
C LEU A 143 -3.10 -8.51 1.71
N VAL A 144 -3.33 -7.23 1.90
CA VAL A 144 -2.67 -6.18 1.11
C VAL A 144 -1.96 -5.22 2.04
N VAL A 145 -0.65 -5.14 1.93
CA VAL A 145 0.17 -4.07 2.52
C VAL A 145 0.25 -2.97 1.49
N THR A 146 -0.21 -1.79 1.81
CA THR A 146 -0.06 -0.61 0.96
C THR A 146 -0.24 0.68 1.74
N HIS A 147 0.36 1.74 1.24
CA HIS A 147 0.16 3.11 1.71
C HIS A 147 -0.96 3.84 0.95
N ASP A 148 -1.48 3.27 -0.13
CA ASP A 148 -2.60 3.83 -0.89
C ASP A 148 -3.93 3.65 -0.13
N ARG A 149 -4.40 4.75 0.46
CA ARG A 149 -5.60 4.81 1.28
C ARG A 149 -6.87 4.63 0.47
N TRP A 150 -6.88 5.18 -0.76
CA TRP A 150 -8.02 5.07 -1.66
C TRP A 150 -8.23 3.63 -2.12
N PHE A 151 -7.14 2.97 -2.45
CA PHE A 151 -7.16 1.56 -2.77
C PHE A 151 -7.73 0.74 -1.60
N LEU A 152 -7.27 1.00 -0.37
CA LEU A 152 -7.78 0.32 0.82
C LEU A 152 -9.26 0.63 1.10
N ASP A 153 -9.72 1.84 0.82
CA ASP A 153 -11.13 2.18 0.99
C ASP A 153 -12.05 1.40 0.05
N ARG A 154 -11.56 1.05 -1.13
CA ARG A 154 -12.35 0.33 -2.14
C ARG A 154 -12.31 -1.18 -1.95
N VAL A 155 -11.17 -1.75 -1.57
CA VAL A 155 -10.99 -3.21 -1.54
C VAL A 155 -10.99 -3.82 -0.14
N ALA A 156 -10.70 -3.06 0.91
CA ALA A 156 -10.54 -3.63 2.24
C ALA A 156 -11.89 -3.76 2.98
N THR A 157 -12.11 -4.93 3.55
CA THR A 157 -13.23 -5.23 4.45
C THR A 157 -12.86 -5.18 5.93
N SER A 158 -11.56 -5.13 6.22
CA SER A 158 -10.99 -4.86 7.55
C SER A 158 -9.56 -4.38 7.42
N ILE A 159 -9.11 -3.59 8.40
CA ILE A 159 -7.76 -3.04 8.46
C ILE A 159 -7.02 -3.62 9.67
N LEU A 160 -5.81 -4.13 9.45
CA LEU A 160 -4.84 -4.47 10.48
C LEU A 160 -3.84 -3.33 10.61
N VAL A 161 -3.79 -2.71 11.79
CA VAL A 161 -2.91 -1.58 12.08
C VAL A 161 -1.74 -2.05 12.93
N PHE A 162 -0.54 -1.86 12.43
CA PHE A 162 0.70 -2.10 13.16
C PHE A 162 1.09 -0.81 13.88
N GLU A 163 0.76 -0.72 15.17
CA GLU A 163 0.96 0.49 16.00
C GLU A 163 2.41 0.64 16.53
N GLY A 164 3.30 -0.29 16.17
CA GLY A 164 4.64 -0.39 16.75
C GLY A 164 4.68 -1.30 17.99
N ASP A 165 5.88 -1.51 18.56
CA ASP A 165 6.13 -2.35 19.74
C ASP A 165 5.47 -3.74 19.71
N GLY A 166 5.25 -4.28 18.50
CA GLY A 166 4.60 -5.58 18.30
C GLY A 166 3.08 -5.56 18.49
N ARG A 167 2.48 -4.42 18.73
CA ARG A 167 1.02 -4.30 18.86
C ARG A 167 0.36 -4.21 17.49
N VAL A 168 -0.58 -5.14 17.25
CA VAL A 168 -1.40 -5.15 16.04
C VAL A 168 -2.87 -5.10 16.45
N VAL A 169 -3.60 -4.13 15.89
CA VAL A 169 -5.02 -3.93 16.17
C VAL A 169 -5.82 -4.11 14.89
N ARG A 170 -6.93 -4.85 14.98
CA ARG A 170 -7.85 -5.03 13.85
C ARG A 170 -9.04 -4.10 13.97
N TYR A 171 -9.31 -3.36 12.90
CA TYR A 171 -10.51 -2.54 12.74
C TYR A 171 -11.41 -3.14 11.67
N PRO A 172 -12.72 -3.28 11.92
CA PRO A 172 -13.67 -3.69 10.89
C PRO A 172 -13.94 -2.54 9.92
N GLY A 173 -14.23 -2.87 8.67
CA GLY A 173 -14.54 -1.90 7.62
C GLY A 173 -13.31 -1.48 6.80
N ASN A 174 -13.48 -0.45 5.99
CA ASN A 174 -12.47 0.13 5.12
C ASN A 174 -11.56 1.12 5.87
N TYR A 175 -10.65 1.77 5.14
CA TYR A 175 -9.68 2.69 5.73
C TYR A 175 -10.34 3.92 6.38
N GLU A 176 -11.38 4.49 5.77
CA GLU A 176 -12.14 5.61 6.34
C GLU A 176 -12.82 5.23 7.67
N THR A 177 -13.42 4.04 7.71
CA THR A 177 -14.02 3.51 8.95
C THR A 177 -12.98 3.34 10.04
N TYR A 178 -11.79 2.80 9.71
CA TYR A 178 -10.65 2.72 10.62
C TYR A 178 -10.28 4.10 11.17
N ARG A 179 -10.06 5.11 10.30
CA ARG A 179 -9.72 6.48 10.72
C ARG A 179 -10.72 7.04 11.74
N ARG A 180 -12.01 6.87 11.45
CA ARG A 180 -13.08 7.34 12.33
C ARG A 180 -13.04 6.64 13.69
N LEU A 181 -12.88 5.33 13.73
CA LEU A 181 -12.81 4.54 14.96
C LEU A 181 -11.56 4.85 15.78
N ALA A 182 -10.41 4.98 15.13
CA ALA A 182 -9.16 5.35 15.77
C ALA A 182 -9.21 6.75 16.40
N ALA A 183 -9.76 7.74 15.69
CA ALA A 183 -9.95 9.08 16.20
C ALA A 183 -10.92 9.10 17.41
N ALA A 184 -11.99 8.31 17.39
CA ALA A 184 -12.92 8.18 18.52
C ALA A 184 -12.23 7.54 19.74
N ALA A 185 -11.41 6.51 19.54
CA ALA A 185 -10.67 5.85 20.61
C ALA A 185 -9.64 6.81 21.25
N GLN A 186 -8.94 7.61 20.45
CA GLN A 186 -7.99 8.62 20.94
C GLN A 186 -8.71 9.69 21.79
N LYS A 187 -9.87 10.18 21.34
CA LYS A 187 -10.67 11.15 22.11
C LYS A 187 -11.12 10.58 23.45
N ALA A 188 -11.64 9.35 23.44
CA ALA A 188 -12.07 8.67 24.67
C ALA A 188 -10.90 8.43 25.66
N SER A 189 -9.71 8.14 25.14
CA SER A 189 -8.50 8.00 25.96
C SER A 189 -8.01 9.32 26.54
N ALA A 190 -8.17 10.42 25.80
CA ALA A 190 -7.82 11.77 26.27
C ALA A 190 -8.78 12.28 27.35
N GLU A 191 -10.08 11.94 27.24
CA GLU A 191 -11.10 12.32 28.24
C GLU A 191 -10.98 11.52 29.55
N ASN A 192 -10.47 10.29 29.50
CA ASN A 192 -10.29 9.41 30.64
C ASN A 192 -8.91 9.51 31.30
N ALA A 193 -8.01 10.36 30.79
CA ALA A 193 -6.72 10.61 31.42
C ALA A 193 -6.93 11.41 32.71
N PRO A 194 -6.44 10.94 33.90
CA PRO A 194 -6.54 11.71 35.14
C PRO A 194 -5.81 13.05 34.95
N PRO A 195 -6.34 14.16 35.55
CA PRO A 195 -5.75 15.48 35.42
C PRO A 195 -4.30 15.44 35.92
N ARG A 196 -3.37 15.67 35.01
CA ARG A 196 -1.94 15.79 35.33
C ARG A 196 -1.77 16.95 36.30
N ALA A 197 -1.41 16.65 37.58
CA ALA A 197 -1.05 17.61 38.55
C ALA A 197 0.05 18.57 38.01
N ALA A 198 -0.16 19.87 38.18
CA ALA A 198 0.79 20.91 37.80
C ALA A 198 2.15 20.64 38.43
N PRO A 199 3.27 20.83 37.75
CA PRO A 199 4.59 20.66 38.32
C PRO A 199 4.87 21.82 39.26
N SER A 200 5.05 21.53 40.53
CA SER A 200 5.62 22.44 41.52
C SER A 200 7.07 22.77 41.16
N LEU A 201 7.37 24.08 41.12
CA LEU A 201 8.72 24.64 40.96
C LEU A 201 9.52 24.36 42.22
N ASP A 202 10.46 23.44 42.16
CA ASP A 202 11.60 23.46 43.10
C ASP A 202 12.91 23.23 42.35
N LYS A 203 13.76 24.24 42.38
CA LYS A 203 15.13 24.24 41.90
C LYS A 203 16.00 23.44 42.87
N LYS A 204 16.77 22.46 42.37
CA LYS A 204 18.16 22.25 42.81
C LYS A 204 18.89 21.25 41.93
N SER A 205 20.08 21.66 41.57
CA SER A 205 21.20 21.07 40.85
C SER A 205 21.48 19.59 41.08
N ALA A 206 21.81 18.84 40.01
CA ALA A 206 22.97 17.93 39.97
C ALA A 206 23.09 17.20 38.61
N ALA A 207 24.31 17.13 38.08
CA ALA A 207 24.97 16.18 37.19
C ALA A 207 24.30 15.65 35.88
N PRO A 208 25.05 15.48 34.77
CA PRO A 208 24.51 15.08 33.48
C PRO A 208 24.11 13.59 33.48
N LYS A 209 22.83 13.32 33.28
CA LYS A 209 22.31 11.98 32.98
C LYS A 209 22.32 11.75 31.47
N PRO A 210 22.42 10.51 31.02
CA PRO A 210 22.46 10.16 29.58
C PRO A 210 21.22 10.68 28.84
N ILE A 211 21.44 11.22 27.65
CA ILE A 211 20.45 11.83 26.77
C ILE A 211 19.42 10.76 26.38
N LYS A 212 18.25 10.80 27.00
CA LYS A 212 17.07 10.10 26.48
C LYS A 212 16.64 10.80 25.18
N PRO A 213 16.19 10.07 24.16
CA PRO A 213 15.67 10.69 22.95
C PRO A 213 14.55 11.68 23.35
N LYS A 214 14.71 12.95 22.94
CA LYS A 214 13.70 13.99 23.18
C LYS A 214 12.43 13.61 22.44
N GLY A 215 11.35 13.42 23.16
CA GLY A 215 10.02 13.27 22.59
C GLY A 215 9.64 14.45 21.67
N LEU A 216 8.58 14.27 20.88
CA LEU A 216 8.09 15.29 19.96
C LEU A 216 7.85 16.62 20.69
N SER A 217 8.35 17.71 20.13
CA SER A 217 8.03 19.06 20.57
C SER A 217 6.54 19.37 20.36
N TYR A 218 6.00 20.38 21.01
CA TYR A 218 4.61 20.81 20.81
C TYR A 218 4.31 21.13 19.33
N ALA A 219 5.25 21.79 18.64
CA ALA A 219 5.12 22.12 17.23
C ALA A 219 5.08 20.84 16.35
N GLU A 220 5.93 19.85 16.63
CA GLU A 220 5.95 18.56 15.92
C GLU A 220 4.69 17.72 16.18
N ARG A 221 4.08 17.81 17.37
CA ARG A 221 2.79 17.16 17.64
C ARG A 221 1.65 17.79 16.85
N LEU A 222 1.61 19.12 16.78
CA LEU A 222 0.63 19.85 15.99
C LEU A 222 0.82 19.60 14.48
N GLU A 223 2.09 19.46 14.05
CA GLU A 223 2.43 19.07 12.67
C GLU A 223 1.93 17.67 12.38
N LEU A 224 2.20 16.69 13.25
CA LEU A 224 1.77 15.30 13.12
C LEU A 224 0.23 15.17 13.02
N GLU A 225 -0.49 16.00 13.77
CA GLU A 225 -1.97 16.03 13.73
C GLU A 225 -2.51 16.54 12.39
N LYS A 226 -1.80 17.48 11.72
CA LYS A 226 -2.23 18.09 10.46
C LYS A 226 -1.68 17.40 9.21
N LEU A 227 -0.60 16.62 9.35
CA LEU A 227 0.02 15.93 8.22
C LEU A 227 -0.92 14.99 7.48
N PRO A 228 -1.79 14.18 8.14
CA PRO A 228 -2.74 13.31 7.44
C PRO A 228 -3.66 14.06 6.49
N ASP A 229 -4.19 15.21 6.90
CA ASP A 229 -5.09 16.00 6.07
C ASP A 229 -4.36 16.64 4.88
N ARG A 230 -3.09 17.02 5.08
CA ARG A 230 -2.23 17.56 4.00
C ARG A 230 -1.86 16.47 3.00
N ILE A 231 -1.51 15.29 3.47
CA ILE A 231 -1.22 14.14 2.61
C ILE A 231 -2.46 13.80 1.77
N GLU A 232 -3.63 13.74 2.39
CA GLU A 232 -4.88 13.48 1.68
C GLU A 232 -5.21 14.54 0.61
N ALA A 233 -4.93 15.81 0.91
CA ALA A 233 -5.14 16.89 -0.05
C ALA A 233 -4.21 16.75 -1.26
N GLU A 234 -2.93 16.41 -1.03
CA GLU A 234 -1.96 16.27 -2.09
C GLU A 234 -2.18 14.98 -2.91
N GLU A 235 -2.56 13.88 -2.28
CA GLU A 235 -2.98 12.66 -2.97
C GLU A 235 -4.19 12.91 -3.89
N ARG A 236 -5.18 13.70 -3.44
CA ARG A 236 -6.32 14.10 -4.29
C ARG A 236 -5.87 14.93 -5.48
N ARG A 237 -4.88 15.82 -5.28
CA ARG A 237 -4.31 16.63 -6.37
C ARG A 237 -3.59 15.76 -7.40
N VAL A 238 -2.75 14.84 -6.95
CA VAL A 238 -2.07 13.85 -7.82
C VAL A 238 -3.09 13.11 -8.67
N ARG A 239 -4.12 12.55 -8.04
CA ARG A 239 -5.16 11.79 -8.74
C ARG A 239 -5.94 12.63 -9.75
N ALA A 240 -6.26 13.88 -9.43
CA ALA A 240 -6.93 14.78 -10.37
C ALA A 240 -6.06 15.08 -11.61
N LEU A 241 -4.75 15.27 -11.41
CA LEU A 241 -3.80 15.46 -12.50
C LEU A 241 -3.63 14.19 -13.34
N GLU A 242 -3.55 13.03 -12.71
CA GLU A 242 -3.47 11.74 -13.38
C GLU A 242 -4.72 11.45 -14.23
N LEU A 243 -5.91 11.74 -13.69
CA LEU A 243 -7.16 11.61 -14.45
C LEU A 243 -7.17 12.52 -15.68
N ARG A 244 -6.68 13.77 -15.55
CA ARG A 244 -6.57 14.71 -16.66
C ARG A 244 -5.62 14.23 -17.75
N ILE A 245 -4.48 13.65 -17.37
CA ILE A 245 -3.47 13.11 -18.29
C ILE A 245 -3.94 11.81 -18.96
N SER A 246 -4.82 11.05 -18.30
CA SER A 246 -5.39 9.82 -18.87
C SER A 246 -6.37 10.06 -20.00
N ASP A 247 -6.84 11.30 -20.19
CA ASP A 247 -7.72 11.66 -21.30
C ASP A 247 -6.91 11.79 -22.61
N PRO A 248 -7.20 11.01 -23.66
CA PRO A 248 -6.52 11.10 -24.95
C PRO A 248 -6.61 12.49 -25.60
N GLU A 249 -7.67 13.25 -25.33
CA GLU A 249 -7.85 14.63 -25.83
C GLU A 249 -6.86 15.60 -25.19
N PHE A 250 -6.35 15.31 -23.98
CA PHE A 250 -5.36 16.13 -23.31
C PHE A 250 -4.08 16.31 -24.12
N TYR A 251 -3.61 15.27 -24.80
CA TYR A 251 -2.40 15.34 -25.64
C TYR A 251 -2.59 16.08 -26.96
N ARG A 252 -3.83 16.50 -27.28
CA ARG A 252 -4.14 17.40 -28.42
C ARG A 252 -4.10 18.87 -28.01
N SER A 253 -3.97 19.18 -26.74
CA SER A 253 -3.80 20.54 -26.22
C SER A 253 -2.45 21.14 -26.61
N GLU A 254 -2.24 22.44 -26.35
CA GLU A 254 -0.96 23.09 -26.60
C GLU A 254 0.21 22.38 -25.88
N PRO A 255 1.36 22.15 -26.54
CA PRO A 255 2.50 21.44 -25.94
C PRO A 255 2.98 22.06 -24.62
N ALA A 256 2.84 23.37 -24.44
CA ALA A 256 3.19 24.09 -23.22
C ALA A 256 2.27 23.68 -22.05
N GLU A 257 0.98 23.50 -22.30
CA GLU A 257 0.00 23.06 -21.30
C GLU A 257 0.25 21.61 -20.87
N VAL A 258 0.54 20.75 -21.83
CA VAL A 258 0.89 19.34 -21.56
C VAL A 258 2.14 19.27 -20.68
N GLN A 259 3.22 19.99 -21.03
CA GLN A 259 4.43 20.01 -20.22
C GLN A 259 4.20 20.59 -18.82
N HIS A 260 3.41 21.65 -18.71
CA HIS A 260 3.08 22.25 -17.42
C HIS A 260 2.34 21.25 -16.51
N THR A 261 1.32 20.57 -17.04
CA THR A 261 0.54 19.60 -16.26
C THR A 261 1.38 18.37 -15.84
N LEU A 262 2.28 17.92 -16.71
CA LEU A 262 3.22 16.84 -16.37
C LEU A 262 4.19 17.27 -15.26
N ALA A 263 4.73 18.49 -15.33
CA ALA A 263 5.60 19.02 -14.27
C ALA A 263 4.84 19.24 -12.95
N GLU A 264 3.57 19.67 -13.00
CA GLU A 264 2.71 19.74 -11.82
C GLU A 264 2.48 18.38 -11.19
N LEU A 265 2.27 17.34 -11.97
CA LEU A 265 2.12 15.97 -11.47
C LEU A 265 3.38 15.46 -10.79
N GLU A 266 4.55 15.66 -11.41
CA GLU A 266 5.83 15.29 -10.79
C GLU A 266 6.04 16.05 -9.45
N GLY A 267 5.75 17.35 -9.42
CA GLY A 267 5.81 18.15 -8.20
C GLY A 267 4.88 17.65 -7.11
N ALA A 268 3.63 17.36 -7.45
CA ALA A 268 2.63 16.86 -6.50
C ALA A 268 3.00 15.46 -5.94
N ARG A 269 3.51 14.57 -6.79
CA ARG A 269 4.02 13.24 -6.35
C ARG A 269 5.21 13.38 -5.40
N ALA A 270 6.15 14.27 -5.72
CA ALA A 270 7.31 14.51 -4.87
C ALA A 270 6.88 15.09 -3.50
N GLU A 271 5.93 16.03 -3.48
CA GLU A 271 5.39 16.62 -2.25
C GLU A 271 4.62 15.58 -1.41
N SER A 272 3.78 14.76 -2.03
CA SER A 272 3.09 13.65 -1.35
C SER A 272 4.09 12.69 -0.70
N THR A 273 5.14 12.30 -1.42
CA THR A 273 6.20 11.42 -0.90
C THR A 273 6.94 12.06 0.27
N ALA A 274 7.26 13.36 0.18
CA ALA A 274 7.94 14.09 1.26
C ALA A 274 7.07 14.22 2.51
N LEU A 275 5.77 14.48 2.34
CA LEU A 275 4.81 14.54 3.44
C LEU A 275 4.64 13.17 4.13
N LEU A 276 4.58 12.09 3.38
CA LEU A 276 4.53 10.72 3.91
C LEU A 276 5.79 10.39 4.71
N ALA A 277 6.98 10.65 4.16
CA ALA A 277 8.25 10.44 4.87
C ALA A 277 8.34 11.28 6.15
N ARG A 278 7.84 12.53 6.11
CA ARG A 278 7.79 13.39 7.29
C ARG A 278 6.83 12.87 8.35
N TRP A 279 5.66 12.42 7.95
CA TRP A 279 4.68 11.81 8.84
C TRP A 279 5.26 10.56 9.52
N GLU A 280 5.88 9.65 8.75
CA GLU A 280 6.52 8.44 9.27
C GLU A 280 7.63 8.75 10.27
N ALA A 281 8.48 9.74 9.97
CA ALA A 281 9.56 10.16 10.87
C ALA A 281 9.03 10.70 12.21
N LEU A 282 7.93 11.46 12.19
CA LEU A 282 7.31 12.00 13.39
C LEU A 282 6.55 10.91 14.16
N GLU A 283 5.87 10.00 13.47
CA GLU A 283 5.15 8.89 14.07
C GLU A 283 6.10 7.91 14.76
N THR A 284 7.22 7.54 14.11
CA THR A 284 8.27 6.70 14.70
C THR A 284 8.82 7.32 15.98
N ARG A 285 9.03 8.65 16.00
CA ARG A 285 9.50 9.37 17.20
C ARG A 285 8.42 9.52 18.27
N SER A 286 7.15 9.50 17.89
CA SER A 286 6.01 9.49 18.80
C SER A 286 5.81 8.13 19.46
N ALA A 287 5.97 7.03 18.72
CA ALA A 287 5.83 5.68 19.21
C ALA A 287 6.97 5.23 20.13
N GLY A 288 8.14 5.87 20.04
CA GLY A 288 9.30 5.60 20.92
C GLY A 288 9.24 6.28 22.29
N GLN A 289 8.08 6.75 22.74
CA GLN A 289 7.79 7.29 24.08
C GLN A 289 6.91 6.31 24.86
#